data_49b44d92e06f649d9cfc5d816cff5b12
#
_entry.id   49b44d92e06f649d9cfc5d816cff5b12
#
_cell.length_a   1.000
_cell.length_b   1.000
_cell.length_c   1.000
_cell.angle_alpha   90.00
_cell.angle_beta   90.00
_cell.angle_gamma   90.00
#
_symmetry.space_group_name_H-M   'P 1'
#
loop_
_entity.id
_entity.type
_entity.pdbx_description
1 polymer ?
#
loop_
_entity_poly.entity_id
_entity_poly.type
_entity_poly.pdbx_seq_one_letter_code
_entity_poly.pdbx_strand_id
1 'polypeptide(L)' 'MQYWVKVVFADNQELRVKDAIRHTISEDMEVLEVDSAKEVIIVPMKQIKYIACDATVFAQKSKA' A
#
# COMPACT_ATOMS: atom_id res chain seq x y z
N MET A 1 -6.88 12.58 -4.24
CA MET A 1 -5.46 12.64 -4.59
C MET A 1 -4.92 11.24 -4.78
N GLN A 2 -4.19 11.01 -5.83
CA GLN A 2 -3.68 9.68 -6.15
C GLN A 2 -2.19 9.61 -5.95
N TYR A 3 -1.69 8.44 -5.55
CA TYR A 3 -0.27 8.25 -5.37
C TYR A 3 0.08 6.80 -5.70
N TRP A 4 1.37 6.52 -5.81
CA TRP A 4 1.79 5.16 -6.14
C TRP A 4 2.08 4.37 -4.87
N VAL A 5 1.76 3.09 -4.93
CA VAL A 5 2.07 2.13 -3.86
C VAL A 5 2.69 0.90 -4.53
N LYS A 6 3.76 0.40 -3.95
CA LYS A 6 4.42 -0.81 -4.41
C LYS A 6 4.46 -1.81 -3.28
N VAL A 7 3.99 -3.01 -3.54
CA VAL A 7 4.03 -4.11 -2.58
C VAL A 7 5.01 -5.15 -3.12
N VAL A 8 6.01 -5.50 -2.31
CA VAL A 8 6.99 -6.52 -2.69
C VAL A 8 6.72 -7.74 -1.84
N PHE A 9 6.53 -8.88 -2.50
CA PHE A 9 6.19 -10.13 -1.84
C PHE A 9 7.42 -10.91 -1.43
N ALA A 10 7.23 -11.89 -0.57
CA ALA A 10 8.33 -12.70 -0.06
C ALA A 10 9.12 -13.40 -1.17
N ASP A 11 8.47 -13.70 -2.29
CA ASP A 11 9.12 -14.32 -3.44
C ASP A 11 9.73 -13.30 -4.41
N ASN A 12 9.80 -12.04 -3.98
CA ASN A 12 10.37 -10.91 -4.75
C ASN A 12 9.51 -10.45 -5.92
N GLN A 13 8.30 -10.95 -6.05
CA GLN A 13 7.38 -10.38 -7.02
C GLN A 13 6.84 -9.05 -6.52
N GLU A 14 6.39 -8.22 -7.44
CA GLU A 14 5.93 -6.88 -7.11
C GLU A 14 4.52 -6.65 -7.61
N LEU A 15 3.77 -5.90 -6.82
CA LEU A 15 2.48 -5.36 -7.23
C LEU A 15 2.60 -3.85 -7.17
N ARG A 16 2.33 -3.18 -8.29
CA ARG A 16 2.41 -1.72 -8.36
C ARG A 16 1.04 -1.15 -8.64
N VAL A 17 0.62 -0.23 -7.79
CA VAL A 17 -0.64 0.49 -7.94
C VAL A 17 -0.29 1.95 -8.18
N LYS A 18 -0.62 2.46 -9.37
CA LYS A 18 -0.22 3.81 -9.73
C LYS A 18 -1.20 4.87 -9.26
N ASP A 19 -2.43 4.49 -9.05
CA ASP A 19 -3.51 5.42 -8.76
C ASP A 19 -4.18 5.11 -7.44
N ALA A 20 -3.39 4.78 -6.43
CA ALA A 20 -3.92 4.52 -5.11
C ALA A 20 -4.49 5.79 -4.50
N ILE A 21 -5.64 5.65 -3.88
CA ILE A 21 -6.29 6.74 -3.16
C ILE A 21 -5.98 6.63 -1.69
N ARG A 22 -5.87 5.41 -1.20
CA ARG A 22 -5.64 5.16 0.22
C ARG A 22 -5.07 3.75 0.38
N HIS A 23 -4.28 3.56 1.41
CA HIS A 23 -3.85 2.22 1.80
C HIS A 23 -3.93 2.12 3.30
N THR A 24 -4.32 0.94 3.79
CA THR A 24 -4.59 0.73 5.21
C THR A 24 -4.17 -0.69 5.59
N ILE A 25 -3.58 -0.81 6.77
CA ILE A 25 -3.27 -2.12 7.34
C ILE A 25 -4.34 -2.39 8.39
N SER A 26 -4.92 -3.60 8.38
CA SER A 26 -5.98 -3.95 9.32
C SER A 26 -5.46 -3.89 10.76
N GLU A 27 -6.39 -3.76 11.72
CA GLU A 27 -6.00 -3.64 13.13
C GLU A 27 -5.24 -4.84 13.63
N ASP A 28 -5.58 -6.03 13.13
CA ASP A 28 -4.88 -7.25 13.52
C ASP A 28 -3.62 -7.49 12.71
N MET A 29 -3.28 -6.56 11.80
CA MET A 29 -2.09 -6.60 10.96
C MET A 29 -2.04 -7.82 10.05
N GLU A 30 -3.20 -8.35 9.68
CA GLU A 30 -3.25 -9.54 8.84
C GLU A 30 -3.39 -9.23 7.36
N VAL A 31 -3.97 -8.09 7.01
CA VAL A 31 -4.15 -7.74 5.60
C VAL A 31 -3.80 -6.28 5.35
N LEU A 32 -3.33 -6.04 4.14
CA LEU A 32 -3.13 -4.71 3.61
C LEU A 32 -4.23 -4.45 2.59
N GLU A 33 -4.89 -3.31 2.69
CA GLU A 33 -5.89 -2.90 1.73
C GLU A 33 -5.38 -1.69 0.97
N VAL A 34 -5.39 -1.77 -0.37
CA VAL A 34 -5.02 -0.64 -1.21
C VAL A 34 -6.23 -0.28 -2.05
N ASP A 35 -6.73 0.93 -1.87
CA ASP A 35 -7.89 1.40 -2.60
C ASP A 35 -7.43 2.25 -3.77
N SER A 36 -7.94 1.94 -4.96
CA SER A 36 -7.70 2.78 -6.12
C SER A 36 -9.05 3.24 -6.68
N ALA A 37 -9.00 4.07 -7.70
CA ALA A 37 -10.23 4.55 -8.32
C ALA A 37 -11.05 3.43 -8.96
N LYS A 38 -10.38 2.32 -9.30
CA LYS A 38 -11.02 1.24 -10.04
C LYS A 38 -11.28 0.00 -9.20
N GLU A 39 -10.51 -0.22 -8.16
CA GLU A 39 -10.58 -1.48 -7.44
C GLU A 39 -10.04 -1.35 -6.03
N VAL A 40 -10.39 -2.32 -5.21
CA VAL A 40 -9.82 -2.47 -3.89
C VAL A 40 -9.00 -3.75 -3.90
N ILE A 41 -7.74 -3.64 -3.54
CA ILE A 41 -6.83 -4.77 -3.55
C ILE A 41 -6.53 -5.14 -2.10
N ILE A 42 -6.73 -6.41 -1.76
CA ILE A 42 -6.48 -6.90 -0.40
C ILE A 42 -5.38 -7.94 -0.45
N VAL A 43 -4.33 -7.73 0.32
CA VAL A 43 -3.13 -8.56 0.29
C VAL A 43 -2.83 -9.09 1.69
N PRO A 44 -2.62 -10.40 1.86
CA PRO A 44 -2.22 -10.95 3.16
C PRO A 44 -0.85 -10.43 3.57
N MET A 45 -0.76 -9.89 4.78
CA MET A 45 0.51 -9.35 5.26
C MET A 45 1.60 -10.41 5.35
N LYS A 46 1.23 -11.67 5.57
CA LYS A 46 2.21 -12.75 5.68
C LYS A 46 3.05 -12.91 4.44
N GLN A 47 2.53 -12.50 3.29
CA GLN A 47 3.24 -12.68 2.02
C GLN A 47 3.99 -11.46 1.59
N ILE A 48 3.97 -10.41 2.38
CA ILE A 48 4.59 -9.14 2.03
C ILE A 48 5.96 -9.05 2.67
N LYS A 49 6.95 -8.75 1.84
CA LYS A 49 8.30 -8.48 2.29
C LYS A 49 8.43 -7.03 2.76
N TYR A 50 7.96 -6.09 1.95
CA TYR A 50 7.89 -4.69 2.33
C TYR A 50 6.92 -3.96 1.41
N ILE A 51 6.53 -2.76 1.86
CA ILE A 51 5.63 -1.88 1.13
C ILE A 51 6.33 -0.55 0.98
N ALA A 52 6.26 0.02 -0.22
CA ALA A 52 6.79 1.35 -0.48
C ALA A 52 5.69 2.20 -1.08
N CYS A 53 5.71 3.49 -0.80
CA CYS A 53 4.75 4.40 -1.41
C CYS A 53 5.41 5.75 -1.63
N ASP A 54 4.66 6.64 -2.28
CA ASP A 54 5.14 7.97 -2.57
C ASP A 54 5.50 8.69 -1.27
N ALA A 55 6.73 9.15 -1.17
CA ALA A 55 7.22 9.79 0.05
C ALA A 55 6.46 11.07 0.39
N THR A 56 5.90 11.73 -0.61
CA THR A 56 5.18 12.99 -0.33
C THR A 56 3.94 12.75 0.52
N VAL A 57 3.35 11.55 0.45
CA VAL A 57 2.20 11.22 1.28
C VAL A 57 2.57 11.23 2.75
N PHE A 58 3.71 10.62 3.07
CA PHE A 58 4.15 10.59 4.46
C PHE A 58 4.69 11.94 4.93
N ALA A 59 5.30 12.69 4.03
CA ALA A 59 5.76 14.03 4.39
C ALA A 59 4.60 14.90 4.85
N GLN A 60 3.46 14.80 4.18
CA GLN A 60 2.29 15.57 4.57
C GLN A 60 1.75 15.14 5.91
N LYS A 61 1.76 13.85 6.19
CA LYS A 61 1.25 13.34 7.45
C LYS A 61 2.16 13.71 8.62
N SER A 62 3.45 13.69 8.40
CA SER A 62 4.39 13.93 9.49
C SER A 62 4.44 15.39 9.89
N LYS A 63 3.77 16.25 9.17
CA LYS A 63 3.72 17.66 9.51
C LYS A 63 2.68 17.99 10.56
N ALA A 64 2.02 17.07 11.06
CA ALA A 64 0.94 17.30 12.01
C ALA A 64 1.30 18.24 13.13
#